data_c173a3fd8b6a3aaeb01d875a51513622
#
_entry.id   c173a3fd8b6a3aaeb01d875a51513622
#
_cell.length_a   1.000
_cell.length_b   1.000
_cell.length_c   1.000
_cell.angle_alpha   90.00
_cell.angle_beta   90.00
_cell.angle_gamma   90.00
#
_symmetry.space_group_name_H-M   'P 1'
#
loop_
_entity.id
_entity.type
_entity.pdbx_description
1 polymer ?
#
loop_
_entity_poly.entity_id
_entity_poly.type
_entity_poly.pdbx_seq_one_letter_code
_entity_poly.pdbx_strand_id
1 'polypeptide(L)'
;MRRIQYKRIVKKKSGPSGLAWAFLIAAWITVIPFFFFVLHSTNAETDVPVPVATQQIVDDSVRRINLEASYRGIRDIGSLRGGEPTILIYHTHTTEAYFKTESDAYETSSAFRTNDSTANVIAVGEELKTILETQYGFCVIHDVTNHEPPKLSSAYDRSLETMLNYREEYPSIALFIDLHRDAYTETDEPCDYVIIDGEECARLMFVVGKGEKYDEKPFFTTNLSLAERITTRLNAINPRLGRPVRTKTGRYNQHVSPNCLLVEVGHNANTLAQAKASMKYLAQCIALSFRSERIQPADWSLN
;
A
#
# COMPACT_ATOMS: atom_id res chain seq x y z
N MET A 1 59.38 25.81 19.76
CA MET A 1 57.97 25.50 19.52
C MET A 1 57.14 25.88 20.76
N ARG A 2 56.38 26.95 20.72
CA ARG A 2 55.55 27.40 21.84
C ARG A 2 54.14 26.80 21.69
N ARG A 3 53.67 25.99 22.66
CA ARG A 3 52.31 25.50 22.75
C ARG A 3 51.40 26.63 23.23
N ILE A 4 50.39 26.94 22.43
CA ILE A 4 49.31 27.86 22.80
C ILE A 4 48.24 27.03 23.52
N GLN A 5 47.97 27.36 24.79
CA GLN A 5 46.85 26.76 25.53
C GLN A 5 45.60 27.62 25.34
N TYR A 6 44.54 27.04 24.81
CA TYR A 6 43.22 27.64 24.74
C TYR A 6 42.48 27.47 26.07
N LYS A 7 42.20 28.56 26.78
CA LYS A 7 41.30 28.57 27.93
C LYS A 7 39.84 28.53 27.45
N ARG A 8 39.14 27.46 27.77
CA ARG A 8 37.71 27.31 27.52
C ARG A 8 36.92 28.18 28.51
N ILE A 9 36.25 29.24 28.03
CA ILE A 9 35.34 30.07 28.81
C ILE A 9 33.98 29.35 28.86
N VAL A 10 33.62 28.79 30.01
CA VAL A 10 32.29 28.22 30.24
C VAL A 10 31.38 29.34 30.72
N LYS A 11 30.47 29.81 29.86
CA LYS A 11 29.38 30.69 30.27
C LYS A 11 28.34 29.91 31.08
N LYS A 12 28.24 30.23 32.37
CA LYS A 12 27.19 29.71 33.28
C LYS A 12 25.86 30.34 32.85
N LYS A 13 24.92 29.55 32.29
CA LYS A 13 23.55 29.98 32.09
C LYS A 13 22.85 30.05 33.43
N SER A 14 22.42 31.25 33.88
CA SER A 14 21.53 31.41 35.02
C SER A 14 20.15 30.88 34.64
N GLY A 15 19.64 29.89 35.34
CA GLY A 15 18.26 29.43 35.24
C GLY A 15 17.26 30.48 35.75
N PRO A 16 15.99 30.38 35.38
CA PRO A 16 14.96 31.32 35.84
C PRO A 16 14.82 31.29 37.34
N SER A 17 14.56 32.47 37.96
CA SER A 17 14.40 32.65 39.39
C SER A 17 13.22 31.84 39.92
N GLY A 18 13.27 31.41 41.20
CA GLY A 18 12.22 30.58 41.82
C GLY A 18 10.81 31.16 41.69
N LEU A 19 10.68 32.51 41.56
CA LEU A 19 9.41 33.17 41.28
C LEU A 19 8.81 32.80 39.92
N ALA A 20 9.64 32.65 38.90
CA ALA A 20 9.20 32.26 37.54
C ALA A 20 8.65 30.82 37.53
N TRP A 21 9.22 29.93 38.31
CA TRP A 21 8.71 28.56 38.49
C TRP A 21 7.36 28.52 39.24
N ALA A 22 7.15 29.38 40.21
CA ALA A 22 5.88 29.46 40.90
C ALA A 22 4.73 29.91 40.00
N PHE A 23 4.95 30.85 39.06
CA PHE A 23 3.93 31.27 38.10
C PHE A 23 3.64 30.18 37.06
N LEU A 24 4.65 29.43 36.60
CA LEU A 24 4.43 28.31 35.68
C LEU A 24 3.64 27.18 36.30
N ILE A 25 3.91 26.82 37.57
CA ILE A 25 3.17 25.79 38.30
C ILE A 25 1.72 26.23 38.54
N ALA A 26 1.49 27.50 38.90
CA ALA A 26 0.13 28.02 39.10
C ALA A 26 -0.68 28.02 37.82
N ALA A 27 -0.08 28.35 36.66
CA ALA A 27 -0.73 28.25 35.34
C ALA A 27 -1.12 26.80 34.98
N TRP A 28 -0.28 25.83 35.33
CA TRP A 28 -0.57 24.41 35.07
C TRP A 28 -1.73 23.87 35.93
N ILE A 29 -1.86 24.34 37.19
CA ILE A 29 -2.91 23.89 38.10
C ILE A 29 -4.29 24.46 37.72
N THR A 30 -4.35 25.66 37.12
CA THR A 30 -5.63 26.33 36.82
C THR A 30 -6.09 26.14 35.37
N VAL A 31 -5.18 26.13 34.40
CA VAL A 31 -5.52 26.08 32.97
C VAL A 31 -5.77 24.65 32.48
N ILE A 32 -4.98 23.67 32.93
CA ILE A 32 -5.16 22.29 32.53
C ILE A 32 -6.47 21.66 33.01
N PRO A 33 -6.90 21.78 34.24
CA PRO A 33 -8.20 21.26 34.67
C PRO A 33 -9.36 21.93 33.94
N PHE A 34 -9.27 23.23 33.63
CA PHE A 34 -10.29 23.92 32.85
C PHE A 34 -10.37 23.45 31.42
N PHE A 35 -9.21 23.19 30.79
CA PHE A 35 -9.14 22.65 29.43
C PHE A 35 -9.67 21.20 29.37
N PHE A 36 -9.37 20.37 30.37
CA PHE A 36 -9.93 19.02 30.51
C PHE A 36 -11.45 19.05 30.77
N PHE A 37 -11.94 19.99 31.54
CA PHE A 37 -13.36 20.13 31.79
C PHE A 37 -14.13 20.60 30.57
N VAL A 38 -13.59 21.53 29.79
CA VAL A 38 -14.19 22.02 28.53
C VAL A 38 -14.16 20.91 27.45
N LEU A 39 -13.09 20.11 27.36
CA LEU A 39 -13.01 18.98 26.42
C LEU A 39 -13.94 17.82 26.81
N HIS A 40 -14.22 17.61 28.10
CA HIS A 40 -15.16 16.57 28.55
C HIS A 40 -16.63 16.99 28.48
N SER A 41 -16.92 18.29 28.47
CA SER A 41 -18.31 18.78 28.41
C SER A 41 -18.84 18.96 26.97
N THR A 42 -17.99 18.84 25.94
CA THR A 42 -18.41 18.94 24.52
C THR A 42 -18.59 17.60 23.82
N ASN A 43 -18.25 16.47 24.45
CA ASN A 43 -18.46 15.13 23.91
C ASN A 43 -19.59 14.38 24.63
N ALA A 44 -20.72 15.02 24.81
CA ALA A 44 -21.97 14.31 25.00
C ALA A 44 -22.57 14.01 23.61
N GLU A 45 -21.85 13.26 22.76
CA GLU A 45 -22.48 12.45 21.75
C GLU A 45 -23.29 11.40 22.49
N THR A 46 -24.58 11.49 22.35
CA THR A 46 -25.48 10.42 22.76
C THR A 46 -25.16 9.23 21.87
N ASP A 47 -24.29 8.35 22.35
CA ASP A 47 -24.18 6.98 21.87
C ASP A 47 -25.55 6.34 22.08
N VAL A 48 -26.42 6.46 21.09
CA VAL A 48 -27.56 5.60 20.97
C VAL A 48 -26.98 4.27 20.50
N PRO A 49 -26.99 3.22 21.32
CA PRO A 49 -26.45 1.94 20.89
C PRO A 49 -27.33 1.49 19.71
N VAL A 50 -26.72 1.45 18.52
CA VAL A 50 -27.36 0.81 17.36
C VAL A 50 -27.57 -0.65 17.75
N PRO A 51 -28.80 -1.17 17.70
CA PRO A 51 -29.05 -2.54 18.08
C PRO A 51 -28.12 -3.47 17.26
N VAL A 52 -27.47 -4.42 17.94
CA VAL A 52 -26.55 -5.40 17.33
C VAL A 52 -27.18 -6.08 16.10
N ALA A 53 -28.50 -6.28 16.11
CA ALA A 53 -29.27 -6.79 14.98
C ALA A 53 -29.19 -5.89 13.73
N THR A 54 -29.15 -4.57 13.88
CA THR A 54 -29.07 -3.64 12.75
C THR A 54 -27.68 -3.63 12.13
N GLN A 55 -26.63 -3.78 12.96
CA GLN A 55 -25.25 -3.86 12.49
C GLN A 55 -25.00 -5.17 11.73
N GLN A 56 -25.57 -6.27 12.20
CA GLN A 56 -25.49 -7.56 11.52
C GLN A 56 -26.25 -7.57 10.18
N ILE A 57 -27.40 -6.85 10.08
CA ILE A 57 -28.15 -6.70 8.84
C ILE A 57 -27.38 -5.85 7.81
N VAL A 58 -26.66 -4.81 8.26
CA VAL A 58 -25.80 -4.00 7.38
C VAL A 58 -24.62 -4.81 6.89
N ASP A 59 -23.95 -5.56 7.76
CA ASP A 59 -22.83 -6.41 7.41
C ASP A 59 -23.25 -7.53 6.43
N ASP A 60 -24.40 -8.17 6.67
CA ASP A 60 -24.95 -9.21 5.78
C ASP A 60 -25.41 -8.62 4.43
N SER A 61 -25.96 -7.41 4.40
CA SER A 61 -26.36 -6.75 3.16
C SER A 61 -25.16 -6.32 2.33
N VAL A 62 -24.11 -5.78 2.94
CA VAL A 62 -22.83 -5.45 2.28
C VAL A 62 -22.14 -6.72 1.76
N ARG A 63 -22.15 -7.80 2.55
CA ARG A 63 -21.64 -9.10 2.15
C ARG A 63 -22.42 -9.70 0.97
N ARG A 64 -23.76 -9.59 0.95
CA ARG A 64 -24.60 -10.03 -0.19
C ARG A 64 -24.37 -9.17 -1.43
N ILE A 65 -24.26 -7.85 -1.31
CA ILE A 65 -23.97 -6.95 -2.44
C ILE A 65 -22.63 -7.30 -3.04
N ASN A 66 -21.61 -7.58 -2.21
CA ASN A 66 -20.28 -7.97 -2.69
C ASN A 66 -20.29 -9.36 -3.34
N LEU A 67 -21.04 -10.34 -2.79
CA LEU A 67 -21.20 -11.65 -3.39
C LEU A 67 -22.00 -11.60 -4.69
N GLU A 68 -23.11 -10.87 -4.75
CA GLU A 68 -23.91 -10.71 -5.98
C GLU A 68 -23.17 -9.92 -7.06
N ALA A 69 -22.41 -8.87 -6.69
CA ALA A 69 -21.55 -8.15 -7.62
C ALA A 69 -20.44 -9.06 -8.17
N SER A 70 -19.85 -9.92 -7.34
CA SER A 70 -18.87 -10.93 -7.74
C SER A 70 -19.52 -11.97 -8.69
N TYR A 71 -20.72 -12.46 -8.38
CA TYR A 71 -21.43 -13.43 -9.23
C TYR A 71 -21.92 -12.85 -10.55
N ARG A 72 -22.43 -11.61 -10.58
CA ARG A 72 -22.85 -10.95 -11.84
C ARG A 72 -21.64 -10.67 -12.72
N GLY A 73 -20.51 -10.34 -12.11
CA GLY A 73 -19.27 -10.13 -12.83
C GLY A 73 -18.70 -11.39 -13.50
N ILE A 74 -18.94 -12.58 -12.94
CA ILE A 74 -18.49 -13.87 -13.50
C ILE A 74 -19.21 -14.20 -14.82
N ARG A 75 -20.43 -13.69 -15.06
CA ARG A 75 -21.17 -14.00 -16.29
C ARG A 75 -20.67 -13.28 -17.53
N ASP A 76 -20.01 -12.13 -17.40
CA ASP A 76 -19.46 -11.36 -18.53
C ASP A 76 -17.99 -11.71 -18.88
N ILE A 77 -17.35 -12.58 -18.11
CA ILE A 77 -15.95 -12.98 -18.28
C ILE A 77 -15.74 -13.88 -19.51
N GLY A 78 -16.79 -14.47 -20.04
CA GLY A 78 -16.69 -15.33 -21.23
C GLY A 78 -16.05 -14.67 -22.46
N SER A 79 -16.07 -13.34 -22.51
CA SER A 79 -15.49 -12.56 -23.62
C SER A 79 -13.99 -12.23 -23.41
N LEU A 80 -13.45 -12.40 -22.18
CA LEU A 80 -12.05 -12.07 -21.88
C LEU A 80 -11.13 -13.30 -21.88
N ARG A 81 -11.68 -14.51 -21.91
CA ARG A 81 -10.89 -15.74 -22.00
C ARG A 81 -10.38 -15.91 -23.44
N GLY A 82 -9.09 -15.71 -23.61
CA GLY A 82 -8.39 -15.81 -24.89
C GLY A 82 -8.14 -14.46 -25.57
N GLY A 83 -8.37 -13.35 -24.86
CA GLY A 83 -8.04 -12.01 -25.32
C GLY A 83 -6.57 -11.63 -25.11
N GLU A 84 -6.20 -10.49 -25.67
CA GLU A 84 -4.92 -9.84 -25.43
C GLU A 84 -4.70 -9.55 -23.93
N PRO A 85 -3.43 -9.52 -23.44
CA PRO A 85 -3.12 -9.16 -22.06
C PRO A 85 -3.70 -7.81 -21.66
N THR A 86 -4.37 -7.76 -20.50
CA THR A 86 -5.01 -6.53 -19.99
C THR A 86 -4.37 -5.99 -18.72
N ILE A 87 -3.59 -6.81 -18.01
CA ILE A 87 -2.89 -6.45 -16.78
C ILE A 87 -1.43 -6.86 -16.89
N LEU A 88 -0.52 -5.95 -16.52
CA LEU A 88 0.88 -6.25 -16.27
C LEU A 88 1.17 -6.16 -14.78
N ILE A 89 1.62 -7.26 -14.16
CA ILE A 89 2.22 -7.29 -12.84
C ILE A 89 3.73 -7.34 -13.05
N TYR A 90 4.46 -6.47 -12.38
CA TYR A 90 5.93 -6.44 -12.39
C TYR A 90 6.46 -6.01 -11.02
N HIS A 91 7.77 -6.04 -10.84
CA HIS A 91 8.43 -5.73 -9.59
C HIS A 91 9.65 -4.86 -9.85
N THR A 92 9.62 -3.59 -9.45
CA THR A 92 10.83 -2.76 -9.47
C THR A 92 11.89 -3.32 -8.51
N HIS A 93 11.45 -3.91 -7.38
CA HIS A 93 12.30 -4.53 -6.38
C HIS A 93 11.97 -6.01 -6.17
N THR A 94 12.41 -6.86 -7.11
CA THR A 94 12.11 -8.29 -7.15
C THR A 94 12.60 -9.11 -5.97
N THR A 95 13.68 -8.68 -5.31
CA THR A 95 14.28 -9.45 -4.20
C THR A 95 13.68 -9.18 -2.84
N GLU A 96 12.69 -8.29 -2.75
CA GLU A 96 12.00 -7.98 -1.49
C GLU A 96 11.32 -9.22 -0.92
N ALA A 97 11.69 -9.57 0.32
CA ALA A 97 11.23 -10.76 1.01
C ALA A 97 10.58 -10.43 2.35
N TYR A 98 9.89 -11.41 2.89
CA TYR A 98 9.11 -11.34 4.12
C TYR A 98 9.87 -11.94 5.31
N PHE A 99 9.26 -11.90 6.48
CA PHE A 99 9.78 -12.55 7.66
C PHE A 99 9.85 -14.06 7.44
N LYS A 100 11.02 -14.66 7.75
CA LYS A 100 11.23 -16.11 7.62
C LYS A 100 10.43 -16.88 8.66
N THR A 101 9.77 -17.91 8.21
CA THR A 101 9.17 -18.95 9.07
C THR A 101 9.85 -20.30 8.81
N GLU A 102 9.53 -21.31 9.59
CA GLU A 102 10.02 -22.66 9.33
C GLU A 102 9.53 -23.20 7.99
N SER A 103 8.31 -22.83 7.58
CA SER A 103 7.72 -23.22 6.29
C SER A 103 8.23 -22.42 5.11
N ASP A 104 8.71 -21.16 5.34
CA ASP A 104 9.12 -20.23 4.31
C ASP A 104 10.60 -19.83 4.53
N ALA A 105 11.47 -20.83 4.73
CA ALA A 105 12.90 -20.62 4.86
C ALA A 105 13.54 -20.31 3.50
N TYR A 106 14.40 -19.31 3.45
CA TYR A 106 15.12 -18.92 2.23
C TYR A 106 16.55 -18.46 2.53
N GLU A 107 17.44 -18.53 1.55
CA GLU A 107 18.77 -17.93 1.59
C GLU A 107 18.68 -16.42 1.41
N THR A 108 19.19 -15.64 2.37
CA THR A 108 19.17 -14.17 2.27
C THR A 108 20.30 -13.65 1.40
N SER A 109 19.96 -12.77 0.45
CA SER A 109 20.96 -11.97 -0.28
C SER A 109 21.37 -10.70 0.51
N SER A 110 20.44 -10.14 1.29
CA SER A 110 20.65 -9.06 2.26
C SER A 110 19.46 -9.03 3.24
N ALA A 111 19.42 -8.05 4.16
CA ALA A 111 18.32 -7.93 5.13
C ALA A 111 16.94 -7.92 4.44
N PHE A 112 16.11 -8.91 4.74
CA PHE A 112 14.78 -9.12 4.17
C PHE A 112 14.77 -9.10 2.63
N ARG A 113 15.78 -9.72 2.00
CA ARG A 113 15.88 -9.90 0.55
C ARG A 113 16.38 -11.28 0.19
N THR A 114 15.85 -11.85 -0.88
CA THR A 114 16.28 -13.13 -1.44
C THR A 114 16.13 -13.15 -2.96
N ASN A 115 17.02 -13.89 -3.63
CA ASN A 115 16.89 -14.21 -5.05
C ASN A 115 15.96 -15.41 -5.30
N ASP A 116 15.47 -16.05 -4.26
CA ASP A 116 14.50 -17.13 -4.37
C ASP A 116 13.11 -16.55 -4.69
N SER A 117 12.68 -16.70 -5.94
CA SER A 117 11.39 -16.20 -6.41
C SER A 117 10.19 -16.87 -5.77
N THR A 118 10.38 -18.00 -5.09
CA THR A 118 9.31 -18.68 -4.35
C THR A 118 9.07 -18.11 -2.96
N ALA A 119 9.98 -17.25 -2.47
CA ALA A 119 9.97 -16.72 -1.11
C ALA A 119 10.00 -15.18 -1.03
N ASN A 120 9.78 -14.49 -2.15
CA ASN A 120 9.81 -13.03 -2.23
C ASN A 120 8.51 -12.48 -2.88
N VAL A 121 8.49 -11.18 -3.21
CA VAL A 121 7.34 -10.51 -3.82
C VAL A 121 6.87 -11.14 -5.14
N ILE A 122 7.76 -11.84 -5.86
CA ILE A 122 7.39 -12.58 -7.08
C ILE A 122 6.36 -13.66 -6.77
N ALA A 123 6.55 -14.42 -5.67
CA ALA A 123 5.58 -15.43 -5.25
C ALA A 123 4.20 -14.85 -4.90
N VAL A 124 4.15 -13.61 -4.43
CA VAL A 124 2.91 -12.88 -4.14
C VAL A 124 2.27 -12.38 -5.44
N GLY A 125 3.08 -11.91 -6.40
CA GLY A 125 2.63 -11.53 -7.74
C GLY A 125 2.02 -12.70 -8.50
N GLU A 126 2.61 -13.89 -8.40
CA GLU A 126 2.08 -15.11 -9.03
C GLU A 126 0.74 -15.54 -8.42
N GLU A 127 0.58 -15.40 -7.10
CA GLU A 127 -0.70 -15.64 -6.43
C GLU A 127 -1.78 -14.67 -6.94
N LEU A 128 -1.46 -13.37 -7.02
CA LEU A 128 -2.38 -12.36 -7.56
C LEU A 128 -2.77 -12.67 -9.00
N LYS A 129 -1.80 -12.99 -9.87
CA LYS A 129 -2.03 -13.39 -11.26
C LYS A 129 -2.99 -14.57 -11.32
N THR A 130 -2.69 -15.65 -10.60
CA THR A 130 -3.49 -16.88 -10.60
C THR A 130 -4.95 -16.57 -10.26
N ILE A 131 -5.20 -15.77 -9.23
CA ILE A 131 -6.56 -15.40 -8.83
C ILE A 131 -7.24 -14.51 -9.88
N LEU A 132 -6.56 -13.51 -10.41
CA LEU A 132 -7.10 -12.64 -11.46
C LEU A 132 -7.50 -13.43 -12.72
N GLU A 133 -6.69 -14.40 -13.12
CA GLU A 133 -6.97 -15.25 -14.29
C GLU A 133 -8.08 -16.27 -14.02
N THR A 134 -7.98 -17.02 -12.91
CA THR A 134 -8.87 -18.16 -12.66
C THR A 134 -10.25 -17.76 -12.14
N GLN A 135 -10.33 -16.73 -11.29
CA GLN A 135 -11.58 -16.30 -10.66
C GLN A 135 -12.24 -15.14 -11.40
N TYR A 136 -11.45 -14.26 -12.03
CA TYR A 136 -11.95 -13.04 -12.67
C TYR A 136 -11.79 -13.02 -14.19
N GLY A 137 -11.07 -13.96 -14.78
CA GLY A 137 -10.93 -14.14 -16.22
C GLY A 137 -10.11 -13.06 -16.92
N PHE A 138 -9.26 -12.31 -16.20
CA PHE A 138 -8.30 -11.40 -16.80
C PHE A 138 -7.21 -12.19 -17.55
N CYS A 139 -6.61 -11.57 -18.55
CA CYS A 139 -5.37 -12.05 -19.14
C CYS A 139 -4.22 -11.23 -18.54
N VAL A 140 -3.31 -11.89 -17.81
CA VAL A 140 -2.30 -11.22 -16.98
C VAL A 140 -0.90 -11.62 -17.39
N ILE A 141 -0.07 -10.63 -17.72
CA ILE A 141 1.38 -10.83 -17.83
C ILE A 141 1.96 -10.62 -16.43
N HIS A 142 2.79 -11.54 -15.97
CA HIS A 142 3.58 -11.39 -14.77
C HIS A 142 5.06 -11.38 -15.16
N ASP A 143 5.66 -10.19 -15.15
CA ASP A 143 7.08 -10.01 -15.42
C ASP A 143 7.90 -10.21 -14.15
N VAL A 144 8.86 -11.11 -14.20
CA VAL A 144 9.75 -11.47 -13.09
C VAL A 144 11.20 -11.03 -13.34
N THR A 145 11.41 -10.12 -14.28
CA THR A 145 12.72 -9.55 -14.60
C THR A 145 13.32 -8.90 -13.36
N ASN A 146 14.55 -9.26 -13.01
CA ASN A 146 15.27 -8.63 -11.91
C ASN A 146 15.81 -7.25 -12.32
N HIS A 147 15.15 -6.20 -11.87
CA HIS A 147 15.52 -4.81 -12.16
C HIS A 147 16.58 -4.23 -11.20
N GLU A 148 16.97 -4.95 -10.15
CA GLU A 148 17.88 -4.41 -9.13
C GLU A 148 19.35 -4.33 -9.55
N PRO A 149 19.92 -5.31 -10.28
CA PRO A 149 21.28 -5.18 -10.77
C PRO A 149 21.41 -4.10 -11.85
N PRO A 150 22.58 -3.43 -11.97
CA PRO A 150 23.73 -3.51 -11.08
C PRO A 150 23.60 -2.61 -9.83
N LYS A 151 22.57 -1.76 -9.76
CA LYS A 151 22.36 -0.82 -8.65
C LYS A 151 20.87 -0.73 -8.32
N LEU A 152 20.54 -0.88 -7.04
CA LEU A 152 19.19 -0.74 -6.53
C LEU A 152 18.60 0.65 -6.83
N SER A 153 19.39 1.72 -6.72
CA SER A 153 18.95 3.10 -6.92
C SER A 153 18.49 3.42 -8.34
N SER A 154 18.83 2.60 -9.34
CA SER A 154 18.40 2.75 -10.74
C SER A 154 17.45 1.63 -11.20
N ALA A 155 16.85 0.89 -10.27
CA ALA A 155 15.89 -0.17 -10.58
C ALA A 155 14.66 0.40 -11.31
N TYR A 156 14.19 1.59 -10.92
CA TYR A 156 13.06 2.26 -11.57
C TYR A 156 13.31 2.61 -13.05
N ASP A 157 14.56 2.88 -13.44
CA ASP A 157 14.89 3.16 -14.86
C ASP A 157 14.71 1.87 -15.68
N ARG A 158 15.14 0.73 -15.17
CA ARG A 158 15.01 -0.57 -15.84
C ARG A 158 13.57 -1.09 -15.85
N SER A 159 12.85 -0.95 -14.76
CA SER A 159 11.42 -1.33 -14.75
C SER A 159 10.58 -0.41 -15.63
N LEU A 160 10.99 0.85 -15.84
CA LEU A 160 10.37 1.73 -16.82
C LEU A 160 10.54 1.19 -18.25
N GLU A 161 11.75 0.77 -18.60
CA GLU A 161 12.02 0.16 -19.91
C GLU A 161 11.15 -1.08 -20.14
N THR A 162 11.06 -1.96 -19.15
CA THR A 162 10.17 -3.13 -19.16
C THR A 162 8.71 -2.74 -19.40
N MET A 163 8.19 -1.76 -18.64
CA MET A 163 6.82 -1.28 -18.82
C MET A 163 6.56 -0.73 -20.22
N LEU A 164 7.49 0.06 -20.77
CA LEU A 164 7.36 0.67 -22.10
C LEU A 164 7.36 -0.39 -23.19
N ASN A 165 8.23 -1.40 -23.08
CA ASN A 165 8.29 -2.52 -24.01
C ASN A 165 6.97 -3.31 -24.03
N TYR A 166 6.44 -3.67 -22.85
CA TYR A 166 5.15 -4.36 -22.77
C TYR A 166 3.98 -3.50 -23.28
N ARG A 167 3.99 -2.19 -23.03
CA ARG A 167 2.96 -1.29 -23.53
C ARG A 167 2.98 -1.20 -25.07
N GLU A 168 4.16 -1.24 -25.67
CA GLU A 168 4.32 -1.24 -27.14
C GLU A 168 3.87 -2.57 -27.73
N GLU A 169 4.30 -3.69 -27.13
CA GLU A 169 3.97 -5.05 -27.60
C GLU A 169 2.49 -5.39 -27.41
N TYR A 170 1.91 -4.97 -26.27
CA TYR A 170 0.51 -5.25 -25.90
C TYR A 170 -0.25 -3.94 -25.57
N PRO A 171 -0.72 -3.20 -26.58
CA PRO A 171 -1.49 -1.95 -26.36
C PRO A 171 -2.81 -2.16 -25.58
N SER A 172 -3.25 -3.41 -25.44
CA SER A 172 -4.42 -3.82 -24.66
C SER A 172 -4.21 -3.75 -23.13
N ILE A 173 -2.97 -3.59 -22.65
CA ILE A 173 -2.70 -3.47 -21.22
C ILE A 173 -3.34 -2.19 -20.69
N ALA A 174 -4.34 -2.37 -19.82
CA ALA A 174 -5.11 -1.28 -19.20
C ALA A 174 -4.70 -1.00 -17.77
N LEU A 175 -3.97 -1.90 -17.09
CA LEU A 175 -3.52 -1.76 -15.72
C LEU A 175 -2.08 -2.25 -15.56
N PHE A 176 -1.26 -1.41 -14.90
CA PHE A 176 0.11 -1.73 -14.52
C PHE A 176 0.19 -1.81 -12.98
N ILE A 177 0.74 -2.89 -12.46
CA ILE A 177 0.88 -3.13 -11.01
C ILE A 177 2.35 -3.38 -10.69
N ASP A 178 2.98 -2.42 -10.01
CA ASP A 178 4.29 -2.59 -9.38
C ASP A 178 4.07 -3.13 -7.97
N LEU A 179 4.33 -4.43 -7.78
CA LEU A 179 4.03 -5.11 -6.52
C LEU A 179 5.28 -5.18 -5.65
N HIS A 180 5.19 -4.63 -4.46
CA HIS A 180 6.23 -4.48 -3.45
C HIS A 180 5.78 -4.97 -2.08
N ARG A 181 6.67 -4.89 -1.11
CA ARG A 181 6.35 -4.86 0.32
C ARG A 181 6.98 -3.61 0.96
N ASP A 182 6.30 -3.02 1.96
CA ASP A 182 6.81 -1.83 2.67
C ASP A 182 8.07 -2.18 3.50
N ALA A 183 8.96 -1.22 3.65
CA ALA A 183 10.09 -1.35 4.57
C ALA A 183 9.68 -0.85 5.96
N TYR A 184 9.70 -1.73 6.94
CA TYR A 184 9.46 -1.39 8.32
C TYR A 184 10.79 -1.44 9.09
N THR A 185 11.08 -0.43 9.89
CA THR A 185 12.37 -0.31 10.59
C THR A 185 12.32 -0.68 12.07
N GLU A 186 11.13 -0.77 12.66
CA GLU A 186 10.94 -1.14 14.07
C GLU A 186 10.66 -2.63 14.19
N THR A 187 11.66 -3.36 14.67
CA THR A 187 11.61 -4.84 14.78
C THR A 187 10.80 -5.34 15.96
N ASP A 188 10.30 -4.45 16.83
CA ASP A 188 9.65 -4.80 18.10
C ASP A 188 8.11 -4.61 18.07
N GLU A 189 7.55 -4.09 16.99
CA GLU A 189 6.11 -3.98 16.85
C GLU A 189 5.51 -5.31 16.38
N PRO A 190 4.33 -5.69 16.90
CA PRO A 190 3.64 -6.88 16.42
C PRO A 190 3.33 -6.75 14.93
N CYS A 191 3.44 -7.86 14.24
CA CYS A 191 3.12 -7.96 12.81
C CYS A 191 1.75 -7.34 12.52
N ASP A 192 1.70 -6.34 11.63
CA ASP A 192 0.47 -5.61 11.30
C ASP A 192 -0.32 -6.37 10.23
N TYR A 193 -1.27 -7.18 10.66
CA TYR A 193 -2.17 -7.95 9.83
C TYR A 193 -3.62 -7.84 10.32
N VAL A 194 -4.54 -8.33 9.55
CA VAL A 194 -5.96 -8.51 9.91
C VAL A 194 -6.35 -9.96 9.77
N ILE A 195 -7.36 -10.39 10.54
CA ILE A 195 -7.93 -11.74 10.38
C ILE A 195 -9.23 -11.60 9.61
N ILE A 196 -9.35 -12.35 8.50
CA ILE A 196 -10.54 -12.41 7.66
C ILE A 196 -10.84 -13.87 7.38
N ASP A 197 -12.03 -14.34 7.72
CA ASP A 197 -12.47 -15.73 7.58
C ASP A 197 -11.50 -16.74 8.22
N GLY A 198 -10.85 -16.34 9.32
CA GLY A 198 -9.89 -17.17 10.07
C GLY A 198 -8.47 -17.16 9.51
N GLU A 199 -8.20 -16.47 8.43
CA GLU A 199 -6.85 -16.29 7.85
C GLU A 199 -6.23 -14.96 8.24
N GLU A 200 -4.94 -14.99 8.56
CA GLU A 200 -4.14 -13.78 8.74
C GLU A 200 -3.76 -13.20 7.39
N CYS A 201 -4.16 -11.95 7.15
CA CYS A 201 -3.94 -11.24 5.90
C CYS A 201 -3.07 -10.01 6.15
N ALA A 202 -1.95 -9.87 5.44
CA ALA A 202 -1.14 -8.67 5.47
C ALA A 202 -1.95 -7.47 4.99
N ARG A 203 -1.73 -6.30 5.59
CA ARG A 203 -2.42 -5.07 5.19
C ARG A 203 -1.83 -4.51 3.91
N LEU A 204 -2.67 -3.93 3.10
CA LEU A 204 -2.31 -3.40 1.77
C LEU A 204 -2.21 -1.87 1.80
N MET A 205 -1.20 -1.30 1.16
CA MET A 205 -1.04 0.14 1.02
C MET A 205 -0.68 0.50 -0.41
N PHE A 206 -1.33 1.54 -0.94
CA PHE A 206 -0.93 2.11 -2.22
C PHE A 206 -0.03 3.31 -2.03
N VAL A 207 0.99 3.43 -2.90
CA VAL A 207 1.87 4.60 -2.98
C VAL A 207 1.62 5.31 -4.30
N VAL A 208 1.36 6.61 -4.23
CA VAL A 208 1.14 7.43 -5.43
C VAL A 208 2.14 8.59 -5.48
N GLY A 209 2.78 8.72 -6.62
CA GLY A 209 3.78 9.76 -6.87
C GLY A 209 3.13 11.13 -6.99
N LYS A 210 3.53 12.07 -6.10
CA LYS A 210 3.06 13.46 -6.05
C LYS A 210 4.23 14.41 -5.84
N GLY A 211 4.07 15.65 -6.26
CA GLY A 211 4.92 16.75 -5.84
C GLY A 211 5.99 17.13 -6.85
N GLU A 212 6.94 17.94 -6.41
CA GLU A 212 7.76 18.81 -7.24
C GLU A 212 9.06 18.17 -7.76
N LYS A 213 9.48 17.05 -7.20
CA LYS A 213 10.80 16.48 -7.48
C LYS A 213 10.99 16.02 -8.93
N TYR A 214 9.90 15.70 -9.63
CA TYR A 214 9.90 15.30 -11.05
C TYR A 214 8.73 15.99 -11.72
N ASP A 215 8.98 16.76 -12.77
CA ASP A 215 8.03 17.69 -13.38
C ASP A 215 6.82 17.01 -14.04
N GLU A 216 6.94 15.73 -14.41
CA GLU A 216 5.91 15.03 -15.16
C GLU A 216 5.22 13.93 -14.35
N LYS A 217 4.03 14.24 -13.85
CA LYS A 217 3.09 13.30 -13.24
C LYS A 217 1.68 13.53 -13.80
N PRO A 218 1.50 13.36 -15.12
CA PRO A 218 0.26 13.73 -15.82
C PRO A 218 -0.94 12.97 -15.27
N PHE A 219 -0.72 11.74 -14.74
CA PHE A 219 -1.77 10.85 -14.26
C PHE A 219 -1.88 10.78 -12.73
N PHE A 220 -1.32 11.75 -12.00
CA PHE A 220 -1.38 11.73 -10.53
C PHE A 220 -2.82 11.59 -10.01
N THR A 221 -3.74 12.43 -10.49
CA THR A 221 -5.13 12.44 -10.00
C THR A 221 -5.88 11.14 -10.31
N THR A 222 -5.67 10.57 -11.49
CA THR A 222 -6.32 9.33 -11.90
C THR A 222 -5.77 8.12 -11.13
N ASN A 223 -4.45 8.03 -10.97
CA ASN A 223 -3.80 6.98 -10.19
C ASN A 223 -4.17 7.08 -8.70
N LEU A 224 -4.26 8.29 -8.13
CA LEU A 224 -4.73 8.50 -6.77
C LEU A 224 -6.18 8.06 -6.60
N SER A 225 -7.07 8.48 -7.49
CA SER A 225 -8.49 8.09 -7.45
C SER A 225 -8.68 6.57 -7.56
N LEU A 226 -7.91 5.89 -8.40
CA LEU A 226 -7.92 4.43 -8.51
C LEU A 226 -7.46 3.78 -7.21
N ALA A 227 -6.34 4.23 -6.64
CA ALA A 227 -5.80 3.71 -5.39
C ALA A 227 -6.76 3.90 -4.22
N GLU A 228 -7.38 5.09 -4.08
CA GLU A 228 -8.36 5.40 -3.05
C GLU A 228 -9.64 4.56 -3.19
N ARG A 229 -10.12 4.36 -4.42
CA ARG A 229 -11.29 3.52 -4.70
C ARG A 229 -11.05 2.06 -4.31
N ILE A 230 -9.87 1.50 -4.63
CA ILE A 230 -9.51 0.14 -4.24
C ILE A 230 -9.35 0.06 -2.71
N THR A 231 -8.71 1.03 -2.07
CA THR A 231 -8.56 1.09 -0.61
C THR A 231 -9.92 1.12 0.09
N THR A 232 -10.87 1.90 -0.42
CA THR A 232 -12.24 1.96 0.10
C THR A 232 -12.94 0.61 0.02
N ARG A 233 -12.77 -0.13 -1.09
CA ARG A 233 -13.33 -1.48 -1.27
C ARG A 233 -12.69 -2.50 -0.34
N LEU A 234 -11.36 -2.44 -0.16
CA LEU A 234 -10.65 -3.28 0.82
C LEU A 234 -11.17 -3.05 2.23
N ASN A 235 -11.39 -1.78 2.61
CA ASN A 235 -11.89 -1.41 3.93
C ASN A 235 -13.39 -1.70 4.12
N ALA A 236 -14.14 -1.91 3.05
CA ALA A 236 -15.49 -2.46 3.12
C ALA A 236 -15.51 -3.97 3.43
N ILE A 237 -14.43 -4.70 3.11
CA ILE A 237 -14.26 -6.13 3.48
C ILE A 237 -13.82 -6.23 4.95
N ASN A 238 -12.77 -5.51 5.31
CA ASN A 238 -12.31 -5.38 6.69
C ASN A 238 -11.76 -3.94 6.89
N PRO A 239 -12.22 -3.17 7.89
CA PRO A 239 -11.89 -1.75 8.04
C PRO A 239 -10.40 -1.42 8.17
N ARG A 240 -9.56 -2.42 8.39
CA ARG A 240 -8.12 -2.27 8.55
C ARG A 240 -7.30 -2.90 7.42
N LEU A 241 -7.92 -3.59 6.45
CA LEU A 241 -7.20 -4.30 5.40
C LEU A 241 -6.42 -3.33 4.49
N GLY A 242 -7.07 -2.23 4.07
CA GLY A 242 -6.43 -1.15 3.34
C GLY A 242 -5.85 -0.10 4.28
N ARG A 243 -4.55 0.14 4.20
CA ARG A 243 -3.91 1.29 4.85
C ARG A 243 -4.22 2.55 4.05
N PRO A 244 -4.20 3.76 4.66
CA PRO A 244 -4.37 5.02 3.91
C PRO A 244 -3.38 5.12 2.74
N VAL A 245 -3.86 5.57 1.59
CA VAL A 245 -3.00 5.82 0.42
C VAL A 245 -1.92 6.82 0.78
N ARG A 246 -0.66 6.47 0.49
CA ARG A 246 0.50 7.32 0.78
C ARG A 246 0.95 8.04 -0.49
N THR A 247 0.98 9.38 -0.44
CA THR A 247 1.58 10.17 -1.52
C THR A 247 3.04 10.48 -1.20
N LYS A 248 3.94 10.27 -2.17
CA LYS A 248 5.38 10.53 -2.05
C LYS A 248 5.88 11.35 -3.25
N THR A 249 7.06 11.96 -3.13
CA THR A 249 7.63 12.82 -4.17
C THR A 249 8.20 12.06 -5.37
N GLY A 250 8.45 10.75 -5.25
CA GLY A 250 8.92 9.92 -6.35
C GLY A 250 7.89 9.81 -7.49
N ARG A 251 8.36 9.44 -8.69
CA ARG A 251 7.52 9.24 -9.87
C ARG A 251 6.96 7.83 -9.97
N TYR A 252 7.71 6.83 -9.49
CA TYR A 252 7.32 5.41 -9.44
C TYR A 252 6.77 4.88 -10.78
N ASN A 253 7.31 5.36 -11.90
CA ASN A 253 6.87 5.05 -13.26
C ASN A 253 5.37 5.25 -13.55
N GLN A 254 4.64 5.89 -12.63
CA GLN A 254 3.19 6.12 -12.73
C GLN A 254 2.80 7.18 -13.77
N HIS A 255 3.78 7.80 -14.44
CA HIS A 255 3.57 8.68 -15.58
C HIS A 255 3.33 7.90 -16.88
N VAL A 256 3.50 6.58 -16.87
CA VAL A 256 3.30 5.72 -18.04
C VAL A 256 1.83 5.51 -18.37
N SER A 257 0.95 5.46 -17.36
CA SER A 257 -0.47 5.17 -17.56
C SER A 257 -1.36 5.83 -16.49
N PRO A 258 -2.60 6.21 -16.83
CA PRO A 258 -3.60 6.64 -15.84
C PRO A 258 -4.04 5.51 -14.88
N ASN A 259 -3.64 4.27 -15.13
CA ASN A 259 -3.94 3.11 -14.30
C ASN A 259 -2.63 2.40 -13.92
N CYS A 260 -1.77 3.09 -13.19
CA CYS A 260 -0.58 2.52 -12.57
C CYS A 260 -0.75 2.47 -11.05
N LEU A 261 -0.61 1.29 -10.49
CA LEU A 261 -0.61 1.05 -9.06
C LEU A 261 0.79 0.63 -8.59
N LEU A 262 1.29 1.26 -7.54
CA LEU A 262 2.33 0.68 -6.71
C LEU A 262 1.63 0.20 -5.43
N VAL A 263 1.72 -1.09 -5.17
CA VAL A 263 1.08 -1.71 -4.01
C VAL A 263 2.12 -2.34 -3.09
N GLU A 264 2.11 -1.91 -1.84
CA GLU A 264 2.85 -2.50 -0.73
C GLU A 264 1.99 -3.58 -0.09
N VAL A 265 2.38 -4.83 -0.25
CA VAL A 265 1.69 -5.98 0.35
C VAL A 265 2.33 -6.29 1.69
N GLY A 266 1.78 -5.73 2.77
CA GLY A 266 2.40 -5.79 4.08
C GLY A 266 3.75 -5.11 4.13
N HIS A 267 4.62 -5.61 4.99
CA HIS A 267 6.00 -5.15 5.19
C HIS A 267 6.92 -6.33 5.58
N ASN A 268 8.21 -6.06 5.73
CA ASN A 268 9.21 -7.10 6.00
C ASN A 268 9.02 -7.91 7.32
N ALA A 269 8.13 -7.49 8.22
CA ALA A 269 7.77 -8.27 9.41
C ALA A 269 6.53 -9.17 9.19
N ASN A 270 5.81 -9.04 8.06
CA ASN A 270 4.77 -9.99 7.67
C ASN A 270 5.41 -11.28 7.14
N THR A 271 4.67 -12.39 7.23
CA THR A 271 5.05 -13.66 6.59
C THR A 271 4.61 -13.67 5.12
N LEU A 272 5.25 -14.52 4.31
CA LEU A 272 4.84 -14.77 2.92
C LEU A 272 3.38 -15.27 2.85
N ALA A 273 2.99 -16.15 3.77
CA ALA A 273 1.63 -16.67 3.86
C ALA A 273 0.61 -15.55 4.08
N GLN A 274 0.87 -14.61 5.00
CA GLN A 274 0.01 -13.43 5.22
C GLN A 274 -0.11 -12.55 3.98
N ALA A 275 0.99 -12.35 3.25
CA ALA A 275 1.01 -11.57 2.02
C ALA A 275 0.15 -12.24 0.92
N LYS A 276 0.33 -13.54 0.71
CA LYS A 276 -0.47 -14.32 -0.26
C LYS A 276 -1.95 -14.34 0.08
N ALA A 277 -2.30 -14.52 1.36
CA ALA A 277 -3.70 -14.53 1.82
C ALA A 277 -4.45 -13.23 1.48
N SER A 278 -3.75 -12.10 1.36
CA SER A 278 -4.35 -10.81 0.98
C SER A 278 -4.69 -10.72 -0.51
N MET A 279 -4.10 -11.54 -1.35
CA MET A 279 -4.21 -11.42 -2.82
C MET A 279 -5.62 -11.68 -3.33
N LYS A 280 -6.39 -12.55 -2.67
CA LYS A 280 -7.80 -12.78 -3.03
C LYS A 280 -8.65 -11.52 -2.88
N TYR A 281 -8.40 -10.72 -1.85
CA TYR A 281 -9.12 -9.46 -1.61
C TYR A 281 -8.64 -8.34 -2.54
N LEU A 282 -7.34 -8.28 -2.81
CA LEU A 282 -6.79 -7.33 -3.78
C LEU A 282 -7.35 -7.60 -5.18
N ALA A 283 -7.33 -8.86 -5.63
CA ALA A 283 -7.88 -9.27 -6.92
C ALA A 283 -9.37 -8.94 -7.04
N GLN A 284 -10.16 -9.22 -6.00
CA GLN A 284 -11.58 -8.88 -5.95
C GLN A 284 -11.80 -7.37 -6.11
N CYS A 285 -11.05 -6.54 -5.35
CA CYS A 285 -11.21 -5.10 -5.39
C CYS A 285 -10.74 -4.50 -6.72
N ILE A 286 -9.67 -5.04 -7.33
CA ILE A 286 -9.25 -4.69 -8.69
C ILE A 286 -10.38 -5.02 -9.67
N ALA A 287 -10.88 -6.24 -9.68
CA ALA A 287 -11.93 -6.68 -10.60
C ALA A 287 -13.18 -5.81 -10.52
N LEU A 288 -13.63 -5.47 -9.30
CA LEU A 288 -14.77 -4.58 -9.09
C LEU A 288 -14.50 -3.14 -9.53
N SER A 289 -13.26 -2.67 -9.43
CA SER A 289 -12.90 -1.31 -9.83
C SER A 289 -12.83 -1.14 -11.34
N PHE A 290 -12.45 -2.19 -12.06
CA PHE A 290 -12.37 -2.20 -13.52
C PHE A 290 -13.72 -2.45 -14.22
N ARG A 291 -14.67 -3.08 -13.55
CA ARG A 291 -15.99 -3.38 -14.11
C ARG A 291 -17.00 -2.22 -14.00
N SER A 292 -16.85 -1.38 -12.99
CA SER A 292 -17.76 -0.25 -12.75
C SER A 292 -17.56 0.91 -13.75
N GLU A 293 -16.40 0.97 -14.37
CA GLU A 293 -16.11 1.88 -15.47
C GLU A 293 -15.74 1.00 -16.68
N ARG A 294 -16.41 1.15 -17.81
CA ARG A 294 -15.86 0.66 -19.08
C ARG A 294 -14.59 1.45 -19.30
N ILE A 295 -13.46 0.90 -18.82
CA ILE A 295 -12.17 1.50 -19.09
C ILE A 295 -11.97 1.33 -20.59
N GLN A 296 -12.21 2.42 -21.32
CA GLN A 296 -11.77 2.55 -22.71
C GLN A 296 -10.25 2.31 -22.67
N PRO A 297 -9.69 1.60 -23.67
CA PRO A 297 -8.24 1.61 -23.86
C PRO A 297 -7.80 3.06 -23.76
N ALA A 298 -6.81 3.34 -22.92
CA ALA A 298 -6.34 4.69 -22.76
C ALA A 298 -5.93 5.20 -24.14
N ASP A 299 -6.47 6.36 -24.53
CA ASP A 299 -6.00 7.05 -25.74
C ASP A 299 -4.57 7.51 -25.45
N TRP A 300 -3.61 6.77 -25.97
CA TRP A 300 -2.18 7.00 -25.77
C TRP A 300 -1.63 8.12 -26.67
N SER A 301 -2.49 8.79 -27.44
CA SER A 301 -2.12 9.94 -28.23
C SER A 301 -1.77 11.11 -27.31
N LEU A 302 -0.56 11.11 -26.79
CA LEU A 302 0.07 12.30 -26.23
C LEU A 302 0.44 13.23 -27.38
N ASN A 303 -0.23 14.37 -27.48
CA ASN A 303 0.21 15.50 -28.28
C ASN A 303 1.51 16.07 -27.74
#